data_e08fb6c904c65e35575633be98fe0b12
#
_entry.id   e08fb6c904c65e35575633be98fe0b12
#
_cell.length_a   1.000
_cell.length_b   1.000
_cell.length_c   1.000
_cell.angle_alpha   90.00
_cell.angle_beta   90.00
_cell.angle_gamma   90.00
#
_symmetry.space_group_name_H-M   'P 1'
#
loop_
_entity.id
_entity.type
_entity.pdbx_description
1 polymer ?
#
loop_
_entity_poly.entity_id
_entity_poly.type
_entity_poly.pdbx_seq_one_letter_code
_entity_poly.pdbx_strand_id
1 'polypeptide(L)'
;MQRNLRRLHFWLLIVLTIGGFSSAAYAVPAYGVTTTNQLIRFDTETPNNITSIGAITGLQPGENIVGIDFRPANGQLYALGSSSRLYTINLTTRAATQVGAAGAFSLQGSNFGFDFNPTVDRIRVVSNTGQNLRLNPDNGTLTATDGPLNPGTPAVSAAAYTNNFVGAPSTTLYVIDPVNFGMLFVQNPPNNGTLVPIGPFGTQASTANGFDIAQDGTAFAALTINNTLRLYRIDLTTGAASLVGNIGDGSLTLNGFAVALANTQGGGNRIKTVLDYDGDMRTDPAVFRTATNTFFIRRSSNGTSIIQPFGIAGTDIQVPGDYDGDNRTDIAVFRTTNGFFYILQSSTGTIRSEQFGFGTDEPVARDYDGDGRTDLAVVRRQNGQLFWYILNSSNRSFRGEQFGLDTDVVAPGDYDGDGRFDLAVFRTLPGGQGIFFVRPSGGGGDRAQQFGLGSDLVVPGDYDGDGRYDFAVVRQGTFLTWFILQSSNNTVRSVQFGVKPQFTAQGDYDGDGSTDIATFDPQSGNFFVLQSSNNAFVSIRYGNNQDYPVANYDTH
;
A
#
# COMPACT_ATOMS: atom_id res chain seq x y z
N MET A 1 16.28 -71.47 -39.95
CA MET A 1 15.53 -71.24 -38.73
C MET A 1 15.77 -69.81 -38.26
N GLN A 2 14.90 -68.89 -38.67
CA GLN A 2 14.98 -67.47 -38.27
C GLN A 2 13.90 -67.26 -37.20
N ARG A 3 14.31 -66.77 -36.01
CA ARG A 3 13.41 -66.35 -34.93
C ARG A 3 13.21 -64.84 -35.02
N ASN A 4 11.99 -64.42 -35.31
CA ASN A 4 11.51 -63.06 -35.24
C ASN A 4 11.35 -62.61 -33.78
N LEU A 5 12.11 -61.58 -33.33
CA LEU A 5 11.86 -60.85 -32.12
C LEU A 5 10.97 -59.65 -32.44
N ARG A 6 9.72 -59.69 -32.01
CA ARG A 6 8.81 -58.54 -32.01
C ARG A 6 9.19 -57.64 -30.84
N ARG A 7 9.64 -56.39 -31.12
CA ARG A 7 9.79 -55.34 -30.11
C ARG A 7 8.43 -54.74 -29.79
N LEU A 8 7.96 -54.92 -28.55
CA LEU A 8 6.81 -54.22 -28.00
C LEU A 8 7.28 -52.78 -27.61
N HIS A 9 6.71 -51.75 -28.26
CA HIS A 9 6.89 -50.37 -27.83
C HIS A 9 5.80 -50.05 -26.83
N PHE A 10 6.17 -49.88 -25.55
CA PHE A 10 5.32 -49.33 -24.50
C PHE A 10 5.33 -47.80 -24.67
N TRP A 11 4.21 -47.24 -25.10
CA TRP A 11 3.95 -45.80 -25.03
C TRP A 11 3.51 -45.49 -23.60
N LEU A 12 4.40 -44.79 -22.83
CA LEU A 12 4.05 -44.22 -21.54
C LEU A 12 3.29 -42.93 -21.79
N LEU A 13 1.99 -42.93 -21.61
CA LEU A 13 1.15 -41.74 -21.66
C LEU A 13 1.38 -40.98 -20.35
N ILE A 14 2.22 -39.93 -20.38
CA ILE A 14 2.32 -39.00 -19.27
C ILE A 14 1.10 -38.06 -19.34
N VAL A 15 0.11 -38.33 -18.49
CA VAL A 15 -0.98 -37.40 -18.24
C VAL A 15 -0.41 -36.25 -17.40
N LEU A 16 -0.08 -35.12 -18.06
CA LEU A 16 0.27 -33.89 -17.37
C LEU A 16 -1.03 -33.31 -16.79
N THR A 17 -1.31 -33.58 -15.52
CA THR A 17 -2.33 -32.84 -14.79
C THR A 17 -1.80 -31.43 -14.63
N ILE A 18 -2.30 -30.50 -15.43
CA ILE A 18 -2.16 -29.06 -15.18
C ILE A 18 -2.99 -28.78 -13.93
N GLY A 19 -2.34 -28.88 -12.79
CA GLY A 19 -2.88 -28.31 -11.55
C GLY A 19 -3.05 -26.82 -11.79
N GLY A 20 -4.28 -26.35 -11.85
CA GLY A 20 -4.57 -24.93 -11.85
C GLY A 20 -3.90 -24.33 -10.61
N PHE A 21 -2.91 -23.47 -10.81
CA PHE A 21 -2.42 -22.61 -9.76
C PHE A 21 -3.56 -21.64 -9.45
N SER A 22 -4.33 -21.93 -8.42
CA SER A 22 -5.13 -20.93 -7.75
C SER A 22 -4.12 -19.89 -7.23
N SER A 23 -4.04 -18.72 -7.86
CA SER A 23 -3.37 -17.59 -7.26
C SER A 23 -4.04 -17.38 -5.90
N ALA A 24 -3.28 -17.49 -4.82
CA ALA A 24 -3.79 -17.10 -3.51
C ALA A 24 -4.20 -15.64 -3.64
N ALA A 25 -5.49 -15.37 -3.49
CA ALA A 25 -5.98 -14.01 -3.53
C ALA A 25 -5.47 -13.31 -2.28
N TYR A 26 -4.93 -12.10 -2.47
CA TYR A 26 -4.35 -11.31 -1.38
C TYR A 26 -5.45 -10.78 -0.46
N ALA A 27 -5.16 -10.84 0.83
CA ALA A 27 -5.95 -10.21 1.87
C ALA A 27 -5.84 -8.69 1.74
N VAL A 28 -6.91 -8.01 1.35
CA VAL A 28 -6.96 -6.55 1.27
C VAL A 28 -7.82 -6.02 2.41
N PRO A 29 -7.33 -5.02 3.19
CA PRO A 29 -8.17 -4.39 4.20
C PRO A 29 -9.41 -3.77 3.57
N ALA A 30 -10.55 -3.97 4.20
CA ALA A 30 -11.82 -3.39 3.78
C ALA A 30 -12.51 -2.70 4.95
N TYR A 31 -13.26 -1.67 4.63
CA TYR A 31 -13.98 -0.84 5.59
C TYR A 31 -15.48 -0.89 5.30
N GLY A 32 -16.26 -0.89 6.36
CA GLY A 32 -17.71 -0.79 6.28
C GLY A 32 -18.24 0.27 7.23
N VAL A 33 -19.31 0.95 6.83
CA VAL A 33 -20.07 1.81 7.74
C VAL A 33 -21.44 1.19 7.97
N THR A 34 -21.76 0.94 9.25
CA THR A 34 -23.06 0.38 9.62
C THR A 34 -24.18 1.42 9.54
N THR A 35 -25.43 0.97 9.56
CA THR A 35 -26.63 1.84 9.62
C THR A 35 -26.68 2.72 10.88
N THR A 36 -25.84 2.44 11.88
CA THR A 36 -25.68 3.25 13.10
C THR A 36 -24.40 4.09 13.10
N ASN A 37 -23.81 4.31 11.91
CA ASN A 37 -22.58 5.08 11.71
C ASN A 37 -21.38 4.53 12.51
N GLN A 38 -21.30 3.21 12.70
CA GLN A 38 -20.08 2.57 13.21
C GLN A 38 -19.15 2.26 12.03
N LEU A 39 -17.93 2.71 12.10
CA LEU A 39 -16.87 2.31 11.18
C LEU A 39 -16.32 0.95 11.62
N ILE A 40 -16.27 -0.01 10.72
CA ILE A 40 -15.67 -1.33 10.94
C ILE A 40 -14.55 -1.55 9.93
N ARG A 41 -13.59 -2.38 10.29
CA ARG A 41 -12.52 -2.88 9.42
C ARG A 41 -12.49 -4.40 9.47
N PHE A 42 -12.21 -5.02 8.36
CA PHE A 42 -11.96 -6.46 8.24
C PHE A 42 -11.05 -6.70 7.04
N ASP A 43 -10.58 -7.93 6.93
CA ASP A 43 -9.77 -8.38 5.82
C ASP A 43 -10.62 -9.12 4.79
N THR A 44 -10.42 -8.88 3.48
CA THR A 44 -11.22 -9.51 2.43
C THR A 44 -11.08 -11.02 2.38
N GLU A 45 -10.01 -11.63 2.89
CA GLU A 45 -9.85 -13.09 2.94
C GLU A 45 -10.46 -13.71 4.22
N THR A 46 -10.58 -12.90 5.28
CA THR A 46 -11.16 -13.32 6.56
C THR A 46 -12.24 -12.36 7.05
N PRO A 47 -13.31 -12.14 6.25
CA PRO A 47 -14.29 -11.09 6.52
C PRO A 47 -15.10 -11.29 7.82
N ASN A 48 -15.07 -12.50 8.38
CA ASN A 48 -15.67 -12.80 9.69
C ASN A 48 -14.88 -12.22 10.87
N ASN A 49 -13.63 -11.83 10.70
CA ASN A 49 -12.79 -11.21 11.72
C ASN A 49 -12.90 -9.68 11.63
N ILE A 50 -13.88 -9.10 12.32
CA ILE A 50 -14.05 -7.65 12.34
C ILE A 50 -13.23 -7.03 13.47
N THR A 51 -12.48 -5.98 13.15
CA THR A 51 -11.99 -5.00 14.10
C THR A 51 -12.96 -3.83 14.11
N SER A 52 -13.69 -3.63 15.22
CA SER A 52 -14.55 -2.46 15.36
C SER A 52 -13.68 -1.24 15.64
N ILE A 53 -13.72 -0.27 14.73
CA ILE A 53 -13.03 1.01 14.92
C ILE A 53 -13.87 1.95 15.79
N GLY A 54 -15.21 1.85 15.73
CA GLY A 54 -16.15 2.58 16.59
C GLY A 54 -16.96 3.66 15.89
N ALA A 55 -17.68 4.47 16.66
CA ALA A 55 -18.62 5.45 16.13
C ALA A 55 -17.92 6.60 15.39
N ILE A 56 -18.44 6.95 14.22
CA ILE A 56 -18.04 8.16 13.48
C ILE A 56 -18.60 9.37 14.22
N THR A 57 -17.74 10.35 14.50
CA THR A 57 -18.08 11.60 15.20
C THR A 57 -18.05 12.78 14.22
N GLY A 58 -18.62 13.93 14.60
CA GLY A 58 -18.60 15.15 13.76
C GLY A 58 -19.61 15.20 12.63
N LEU A 59 -20.48 14.18 12.50
CA LEU A 59 -21.63 14.24 11.60
C LEU A 59 -22.69 15.23 12.12
N GLN A 60 -23.48 15.78 11.20
CA GLN A 60 -24.61 16.62 11.59
C GLN A 60 -25.69 15.79 12.32
N PRO A 61 -26.49 16.42 13.22
CA PRO A 61 -27.56 15.70 13.91
C PRO A 61 -28.53 15.02 12.93
N GLY A 62 -28.77 13.72 13.12
CA GLY A 62 -29.66 12.92 12.28
C GLY A 62 -29.05 12.49 10.93
N GLU A 63 -27.77 12.77 10.69
CA GLU A 63 -27.06 12.34 9.48
C GLU A 63 -26.69 10.87 9.56
N ASN A 64 -26.93 10.13 8.47
CA ASN A 64 -26.39 8.80 8.26
C ASN A 64 -25.43 8.80 7.09
N ILE A 65 -24.34 8.06 7.18
CA ILE A 65 -23.49 7.76 6.03
C ILE A 65 -24.23 6.76 5.14
N VAL A 66 -24.25 7.01 3.83
CA VAL A 66 -24.94 6.19 2.81
C VAL A 66 -24.04 5.75 1.67
N GLY A 67 -22.74 5.98 1.78
CA GLY A 67 -21.71 5.51 0.87
C GLY A 67 -20.35 5.93 1.38
N ILE A 68 -19.33 5.12 1.16
CA ILE A 68 -17.93 5.42 1.45
C ILE A 68 -17.07 4.94 0.30
N ASP A 69 -15.97 5.63 0.06
CA ASP A 69 -14.91 5.19 -0.82
C ASP A 69 -13.60 5.93 -0.54
N PHE A 70 -12.49 5.29 -0.88
CA PHE A 70 -11.16 5.89 -0.79
C PHE A 70 -10.82 6.67 -2.06
N ARG A 71 -10.42 7.95 -1.89
CA ARG A 71 -9.98 8.78 -3.02
C ARG A 71 -8.60 8.33 -3.49
N PRO A 72 -8.42 7.88 -4.74
CA PRO A 72 -7.12 7.43 -5.25
C PRO A 72 -6.02 8.49 -5.17
N ALA A 73 -6.38 9.78 -5.34
CA ALA A 73 -5.41 10.87 -5.39
C ALA A 73 -4.69 11.13 -4.05
N ASN A 74 -5.29 10.77 -2.89
CA ASN A 74 -4.71 11.07 -1.59
C ASN A 74 -4.97 10.01 -0.51
N GLY A 75 -5.59 8.90 -0.86
CA GLY A 75 -5.87 7.80 0.06
C GLY A 75 -6.88 8.08 1.18
N GLN A 76 -7.49 9.27 1.25
CA GLN A 76 -8.47 9.61 2.28
C GLN A 76 -9.78 8.87 2.07
N LEU A 77 -10.38 8.40 3.17
CA LEU A 77 -11.73 7.87 3.14
C LEU A 77 -12.74 9.01 3.08
N TYR A 78 -13.53 9.04 2.00
CA TYR A 78 -14.65 9.94 1.82
C TYR A 78 -15.96 9.24 2.18
N ALA A 79 -16.95 10.03 2.56
CA ALA A 79 -18.27 9.53 2.93
C ALA A 79 -19.38 10.44 2.41
N LEU A 80 -20.42 9.81 1.86
CA LEU A 80 -21.64 10.47 1.44
C LEU A 80 -22.64 10.48 2.58
N GLY A 81 -23.08 11.66 3.01
CA GLY A 81 -24.11 11.84 4.03
C GLY A 81 -25.51 11.86 3.44
N SER A 82 -26.48 11.29 4.18
CA SER A 82 -27.89 11.18 3.78
C SER A 82 -28.58 12.52 3.54
N SER A 83 -28.07 13.61 4.10
CA SER A 83 -28.58 14.95 3.92
C SER A 83 -27.85 15.75 2.85
N SER A 84 -27.27 15.06 1.85
CA SER A 84 -26.57 15.67 0.71
C SER A 84 -25.32 16.45 1.13
N ARG A 85 -24.50 15.82 1.94
CA ARG A 85 -23.20 16.33 2.36
C ARG A 85 -22.08 15.35 2.00
N LEU A 86 -20.90 15.89 1.76
CA LEU A 86 -19.68 15.12 1.59
C LEU A 86 -18.81 15.30 2.84
N TYR A 87 -18.18 14.22 3.27
CA TYR A 87 -17.27 14.19 4.41
C TYR A 87 -15.97 13.49 4.05
N THR A 88 -14.89 13.85 4.73
CA THR A 88 -13.72 12.98 4.90
C THR A 88 -13.78 12.36 6.29
N ILE A 89 -13.32 11.11 6.42
CA ILE A 89 -13.29 10.39 7.70
C ILE A 89 -11.82 10.14 8.06
N ASN A 90 -11.41 10.60 9.22
CA ASN A 90 -10.11 10.24 9.78
C ASN A 90 -10.20 8.82 10.37
N LEU A 91 -9.41 7.88 9.87
CA LEU A 91 -9.47 6.47 10.27
C LEU A 91 -9.00 6.24 11.71
N THR A 92 -8.10 7.08 12.24
CA THR A 92 -7.57 6.98 13.61
C THR A 92 -8.54 7.56 14.63
N THR A 93 -9.03 8.79 14.40
CA THR A 93 -9.91 9.49 15.36
C THR A 93 -11.40 9.23 15.10
N ARG A 94 -11.77 8.73 13.92
CA ARG A 94 -13.13 8.55 13.42
C ARG A 94 -13.91 9.86 13.27
N ALA A 95 -13.20 10.98 13.28
CA ALA A 95 -13.80 12.28 13.07
C ALA A 95 -14.17 12.47 11.60
N ALA A 96 -15.43 12.82 11.34
CA ALA A 96 -15.90 13.29 10.05
C ALA A 96 -15.66 14.79 9.95
N THR A 97 -15.06 15.21 8.83
CA THR A 97 -14.90 16.63 8.48
C THR A 97 -15.70 16.90 7.21
N GLN A 98 -16.65 17.84 7.25
CA GLN A 98 -17.47 18.18 6.09
C GLN A 98 -16.61 18.84 5.01
N VAL A 99 -16.78 18.38 3.76
CA VAL A 99 -16.15 18.93 2.57
C VAL A 99 -17.13 19.86 1.88
N GLY A 100 -16.79 21.15 1.78
CA GLY A 100 -17.61 22.15 1.13
C GLY A 100 -18.85 22.59 1.92
N ALA A 101 -19.76 23.27 1.23
CA ALA A 101 -20.97 23.82 1.83
C ALA A 101 -22.13 22.80 1.84
N ALA A 102 -23.01 22.91 2.83
CA ALA A 102 -24.27 22.17 2.84
C ALA A 102 -25.16 22.59 1.65
N GLY A 103 -25.85 21.61 1.03
CA GLY A 103 -26.74 21.88 -0.08
C GLY A 103 -26.04 22.16 -1.42
N ALA A 104 -24.75 21.86 -1.54
CA ALA A 104 -24.02 21.99 -2.80
C ALA A 104 -24.51 21.01 -3.89
N PHE A 105 -25.20 19.95 -3.50
CA PHE A 105 -25.89 18.99 -4.37
C PHE A 105 -27.15 18.49 -3.66
N SER A 106 -27.97 17.69 -4.35
CA SER A 106 -29.19 17.09 -3.76
C SER A 106 -29.28 15.63 -4.15
N LEU A 107 -29.37 14.75 -3.14
CA LEU A 107 -29.55 13.32 -3.32
C LEU A 107 -31.03 12.97 -3.56
N GLN A 108 -31.27 12.02 -4.46
CA GLN A 108 -32.58 11.43 -4.73
C GLN A 108 -32.48 9.91 -4.65
N GLY A 109 -33.33 9.29 -3.85
CA GLY A 109 -33.28 7.84 -3.59
C GLY A 109 -32.93 7.52 -2.15
N SER A 110 -32.75 6.24 -1.87
CA SER A 110 -32.43 5.70 -0.54
C SER A 110 -31.18 4.83 -0.53
N ASN A 111 -30.78 4.32 -1.68
CA ASN A 111 -29.59 3.49 -1.84
C ASN A 111 -28.71 4.11 -2.92
N PHE A 112 -27.42 4.16 -2.67
CA PHE A 112 -26.48 4.89 -3.51
C PHE A 112 -25.24 4.05 -3.83
N GLY A 113 -24.77 4.14 -5.09
CA GLY A 113 -23.41 3.81 -5.45
C GLY A 113 -22.56 5.08 -5.33
N PHE A 114 -21.41 4.97 -4.68
CA PHE A 114 -20.51 6.08 -4.40
C PHE A 114 -19.07 5.61 -4.64
N ASP A 115 -18.38 6.22 -5.60
CA ASP A 115 -17.04 5.77 -5.98
C ASP A 115 -16.25 6.87 -6.70
N PHE A 116 -14.93 6.81 -6.64
CA PHE A 116 -14.03 7.74 -7.28
C PHE A 116 -13.65 7.30 -8.68
N ASN A 117 -13.78 8.19 -9.66
CA ASN A 117 -13.16 8.02 -10.98
C ASN A 117 -11.68 8.39 -10.90
N PRO A 118 -10.75 7.43 -11.02
CA PRO A 118 -9.32 7.67 -10.81
C PRO A 118 -8.65 8.46 -11.94
N THR A 119 -9.27 8.54 -13.15
CA THR A 119 -8.69 9.24 -14.30
C THR A 119 -8.92 10.74 -14.28
N VAL A 120 -10.01 11.20 -13.63
CA VAL A 120 -10.40 12.63 -13.62
C VAL A 120 -10.62 13.17 -12.21
N ASP A 121 -10.38 12.34 -11.21
CA ASP A 121 -10.53 12.66 -9.79
C ASP A 121 -11.87 13.33 -9.48
N ARG A 122 -12.95 12.62 -9.78
CA ARG A 122 -14.34 13.03 -9.50
C ARG A 122 -15.10 11.89 -8.84
N ILE A 123 -15.99 12.23 -7.93
CA ILE A 123 -16.89 11.28 -7.30
C ILE A 123 -18.08 11.05 -8.21
N ARG A 124 -18.41 9.78 -8.46
CA ARG A 124 -19.66 9.33 -9.05
C ARG A 124 -20.64 9.00 -7.94
N VAL A 125 -21.86 9.53 -8.05
CA VAL A 125 -22.99 9.12 -7.22
C VAL A 125 -24.12 8.67 -8.13
N VAL A 126 -24.52 7.41 -7.98
CA VAL A 126 -25.71 6.86 -8.65
C VAL A 126 -26.72 6.40 -7.61
N SER A 127 -28.01 6.30 -7.96
CA SER A 127 -29.02 5.90 -6.98
C SER A 127 -30.06 4.93 -7.55
N ASN A 128 -30.80 4.30 -6.63
CA ASN A 128 -31.91 3.41 -6.95
C ASN A 128 -33.13 4.10 -7.59
N THR A 129 -33.08 5.41 -7.76
CA THR A 129 -34.08 6.19 -8.51
C THR A 129 -33.57 6.67 -9.87
N GLY A 130 -32.40 6.19 -10.28
CA GLY A 130 -31.79 6.53 -11.55
C GLY A 130 -30.99 7.83 -11.55
N GLN A 131 -30.77 8.47 -10.39
CA GLN A 131 -29.93 9.66 -10.31
C GLN A 131 -28.49 9.32 -10.68
N ASN A 132 -27.78 10.26 -11.34
CA ASN A 132 -26.42 10.12 -11.80
C ASN A 132 -25.69 11.47 -11.68
N LEU A 133 -24.85 11.60 -10.67
CA LEU A 133 -24.14 12.85 -10.33
C LEU A 133 -22.63 12.68 -10.43
N ARG A 134 -21.94 13.80 -10.72
CA ARG A 134 -20.50 13.94 -10.47
C ARG A 134 -20.25 15.07 -9.49
N LEU A 135 -19.43 14.78 -8.46
CA LEU A 135 -19.06 15.75 -7.43
C LEU A 135 -17.56 16.05 -7.50
N ASN A 136 -17.20 17.27 -7.09
CA ASN A 136 -15.80 17.65 -6.90
C ASN A 136 -15.36 17.30 -5.47
N PRO A 137 -14.36 16.43 -5.29
CA PRO A 137 -13.92 16.01 -3.96
C PRO A 137 -13.23 17.12 -3.15
N ASP A 138 -12.64 18.14 -3.80
CA ASP A 138 -11.88 19.18 -3.09
C ASP A 138 -12.78 20.19 -2.36
N ASN A 139 -13.97 20.41 -2.88
CA ASN A 139 -14.89 21.44 -2.37
C ASN A 139 -16.35 20.99 -2.21
N GLY A 140 -16.65 19.71 -2.46
CA GLY A 140 -17.98 19.12 -2.29
C GLY A 140 -19.04 19.62 -3.27
N THR A 141 -18.68 20.40 -4.31
CA THR A 141 -19.66 20.97 -5.23
C THR A 141 -20.14 19.96 -6.28
N LEU A 142 -21.37 20.16 -6.78
CA LEU A 142 -21.87 19.44 -7.94
C LEU A 142 -21.08 19.86 -9.18
N THR A 143 -20.38 18.91 -9.80
CA THR A 143 -19.70 19.12 -11.09
C THR A 143 -20.69 19.00 -12.23
N ALA A 144 -21.57 18.00 -12.20
CA ALA A 144 -22.64 17.80 -13.18
C ALA A 144 -23.76 16.91 -12.63
N THR A 145 -24.99 17.16 -13.11
CA THR A 145 -26.06 16.18 -13.14
C THR A 145 -26.04 15.55 -14.54
N ASP A 146 -25.62 14.29 -14.58
CA ASP A 146 -25.49 13.53 -15.83
C ASP A 146 -26.84 12.92 -16.25
N GLY A 147 -26.89 12.30 -17.44
CA GLY A 147 -28.07 11.60 -17.91
C GLY A 147 -28.51 10.52 -16.92
N PRO A 148 -29.85 10.38 -16.69
CA PRO A 148 -30.33 9.38 -15.74
C PRO A 148 -29.99 7.96 -16.18
N LEU A 149 -29.90 7.05 -15.21
CA LEU A 149 -29.63 5.64 -15.50
C LEU A 149 -30.72 5.05 -16.39
N ASN A 150 -30.32 4.38 -17.45
CA ASN A 150 -31.20 3.84 -18.49
C ASN A 150 -30.58 2.57 -19.13
N PRO A 151 -31.33 1.70 -19.84
CA PRO A 151 -32.77 1.77 -20.10
C PRO A 151 -33.65 1.34 -18.90
N GLY A 152 -34.91 1.67 -18.98
CA GLY A 152 -35.89 1.26 -17.98
C GLY A 152 -35.85 2.07 -16.69
N THR A 153 -36.07 1.40 -15.56
CA THR A 153 -36.02 1.97 -14.20
C THR A 153 -35.08 1.14 -13.34
N PRO A 154 -33.75 1.22 -13.57
CA PRO A 154 -32.79 0.43 -12.83
C PRO A 154 -32.73 0.87 -11.37
N ALA A 155 -32.63 -0.12 -10.44
CA ALA A 155 -32.56 0.11 -9.00
C ALA A 155 -31.09 -0.01 -8.50
N VAL A 156 -30.18 0.67 -9.18
CA VAL A 156 -28.75 0.64 -8.86
C VAL A 156 -28.49 1.13 -7.44
N SER A 157 -27.75 0.37 -6.66
CA SER A 157 -27.44 0.67 -5.26
C SER A 157 -25.96 0.63 -4.92
N ALA A 158 -25.09 0.25 -5.87
CA ALA A 158 -23.65 0.25 -5.68
C ALA A 158 -22.92 0.52 -7.00
N ALA A 159 -21.73 1.10 -6.94
CA ALA A 159 -20.92 1.45 -8.10
C ALA A 159 -19.43 1.30 -7.75
N ALA A 160 -18.61 0.95 -8.74
CA ALA A 160 -17.16 0.88 -8.62
C ALA A 160 -16.46 1.15 -9.96
N TYR A 161 -15.36 1.88 -9.91
CA TYR A 161 -14.45 2.09 -11.03
C TYR A 161 -13.27 1.12 -10.97
N THR A 162 -12.80 0.69 -12.13
CA THR A 162 -11.53 -0.07 -12.26
C THR A 162 -10.33 0.85 -12.19
N ASN A 163 -9.13 0.23 -12.03
CA ASN A 163 -7.85 0.94 -12.02
C ASN A 163 -7.80 2.01 -10.93
N ASN A 164 -8.15 1.62 -9.71
CA ASN A 164 -8.33 2.49 -8.56
C ASN A 164 -6.97 2.95 -7.98
N PHE A 165 -6.17 3.68 -8.79
CA PHE A 165 -4.86 4.22 -8.44
C PHE A 165 -4.62 5.60 -9.08
N VAL A 166 -3.70 6.35 -8.51
CA VAL A 166 -3.34 7.71 -9.00
C VAL A 166 -2.82 7.65 -10.42
N GLY A 167 -3.32 8.55 -11.28
CA GLY A 167 -2.84 8.65 -12.66
C GLY A 167 -3.26 7.51 -13.58
N ALA A 168 -4.29 6.76 -13.21
CA ALA A 168 -4.84 5.71 -14.07
C ALA A 168 -5.14 6.24 -15.48
N PRO A 169 -4.61 5.62 -16.55
CA PRO A 169 -4.79 6.13 -17.92
C PRO A 169 -6.20 5.89 -18.47
N SER A 170 -6.93 4.94 -17.88
CA SER A 170 -8.29 4.57 -18.26
C SER A 170 -9.01 3.95 -17.09
N THR A 171 -10.34 3.96 -17.12
CA THR A 171 -11.18 3.29 -16.13
C THR A 171 -12.52 2.87 -16.74
N THR A 172 -13.15 1.87 -16.13
CA THR A 172 -14.50 1.41 -16.48
C THR A 172 -15.37 1.46 -15.24
N LEU A 173 -16.57 2.03 -15.37
CA LEU A 173 -17.56 2.08 -14.28
C LEU A 173 -18.48 0.87 -14.35
N TYR A 174 -18.49 0.11 -13.27
CA TYR A 174 -19.44 -0.98 -13.05
C TYR A 174 -20.47 -0.56 -12.00
N VAL A 175 -21.69 -1.04 -12.15
CA VAL A 175 -22.78 -0.79 -11.19
C VAL A 175 -23.57 -2.08 -10.92
N ILE A 176 -24.13 -2.16 -9.72
CA ILE A 176 -24.93 -3.28 -9.26
C ILE A 176 -26.40 -2.87 -9.09
N ASP A 177 -27.28 -3.61 -9.73
CA ASP A 177 -28.73 -3.61 -9.45
C ASP A 177 -29.06 -4.92 -8.73
N PRO A 178 -29.38 -4.91 -7.42
CA PRO A 178 -29.65 -6.14 -6.66
C PRO A 178 -31.03 -6.72 -6.93
N VAL A 179 -31.94 -5.97 -7.58
CA VAL A 179 -33.31 -6.39 -7.88
C VAL A 179 -33.29 -7.43 -9.02
N ASN A 180 -34.30 -8.36 -9.05
CA ASN A 180 -34.45 -9.35 -10.11
C ASN A 180 -33.23 -10.28 -10.30
N PHE A 181 -32.81 -10.96 -9.22
CA PHE A 181 -31.67 -11.91 -9.15
C PHE A 181 -30.27 -11.28 -9.15
N GLY A 182 -30.18 -9.97 -9.03
CA GLY A 182 -28.92 -9.22 -9.00
C GLY A 182 -28.19 -9.26 -10.34
N MET A 183 -27.87 -8.09 -10.84
CA MET A 183 -27.20 -7.91 -12.13
C MET A 183 -26.00 -6.99 -11.99
N LEU A 184 -24.92 -7.36 -12.64
CA LEU A 184 -23.79 -6.49 -12.91
C LEU A 184 -23.97 -5.82 -14.27
N PHE A 185 -23.73 -4.50 -14.31
CA PHE A 185 -23.73 -3.70 -15.54
C PHE A 185 -22.42 -2.94 -15.67
N VAL A 186 -22.00 -2.64 -16.90
CA VAL A 186 -21.11 -1.53 -17.20
C VAL A 186 -21.97 -0.30 -17.49
N GLN A 187 -21.66 0.84 -16.86
CA GLN A 187 -22.26 2.13 -17.21
C GLN A 187 -21.41 2.79 -18.30
N ASN A 188 -21.83 2.69 -19.55
CA ASN A 188 -21.06 3.17 -20.71
C ASN A 188 -21.98 3.71 -21.85
N PRO A 189 -21.86 4.99 -22.24
CA PRO A 189 -21.04 6.03 -21.61
C PRO A 189 -21.55 6.42 -20.22
N PRO A 190 -20.63 6.61 -19.23
CA PRO A 190 -21.05 6.84 -17.83
C PRO A 190 -21.86 8.13 -17.65
N ASN A 191 -21.56 9.18 -18.42
CA ASN A 191 -22.27 10.46 -18.34
C ASN A 191 -23.65 10.43 -19.02
N ASN A 192 -23.93 9.44 -19.86
CA ASN A 192 -25.26 9.24 -20.45
C ASN A 192 -26.16 8.35 -19.57
N GLY A 193 -25.59 7.75 -18.52
CA GLY A 193 -26.30 6.83 -17.64
C GLY A 193 -26.66 5.49 -18.28
N THR A 194 -26.07 5.15 -19.43
CA THR A 194 -26.42 3.94 -20.18
C THR A 194 -25.86 2.70 -19.53
N LEU A 195 -26.72 1.76 -19.18
CA LEU A 195 -26.35 0.49 -18.56
C LEU A 195 -26.31 -0.63 -19.59
N VAL A 196 -25.14 -1.27 -19.70
CA VAL A 196 -24.92 -2.44 -20.55
C VAL A 196 -24.81 -3.67 -19.65
N PRO A 197 -25.70 -4.66 -19.78
CA PRO A 197 -25.71 -5.82 -18.90
C PRO A 197 -24.46 -6.70 -19.14
N ILE A 198 -23.84 -7.13 -18.04
CA ILE A 198 -22.78 -8.15 -18.04
C ILE A 198 -23.39 -9.52 -17.73
N GLY A 199 -24.03 -9.65 -16.59
CA GLY A 199 -24.68 -10.89 -16.21
C GLY A 199 -25.18 -10.92 -14.77
N PRO A 200 -25.92 -12.01 -14.42
CA PRO A 200 -26.49 -12.15 -13.10
C PRO A 200 -25.45 -12.66 -12.08
N PHE A 201 -25.65 -12.32 -10.81
CA PHE A 201 -24.82 -12.84 -9.71
C PHE A 201 -24.92 -14.35 -9.51
N GLY A 202 -25.97 -14.99 -10.04
CA GLY A 202 -26.28 -16.40 -9.76
C GLY A 202 -26.84 -16.64 -8.35
N THR A 203 -27.09 -15.57 -7.59
CA THR A 203 -27.69 -15.61 -6.25
C THR A 203 -28.61 -14.40 -6.05
N GLN A 204 -29.67 -14.56 -5.24
CA GLN A 204 -30.62 -13.50 -5.00
C GLN A 204 -30.17 -12.63 -3.80
N ALA A 205 -29.76 -11.42 -4.06
CA ALA A 205 -29.47 -10.42 -3.03
C ALA A 205 -30.74 -9.60 -2.72
N SER A 206 -30.96 -9.28 -1.44
CA SER A 206 -32.02 -8.32 -1.05
C SER A 206 -31.54 -6.89 -1.16
N THR A 207 -30.25 -6.65 -0.89
CA THR A 207 -29.57 -5.35 -1.04
C THR A 207 -28.11 -5.57 -1.44
N ALA A 208 -27.56 -4.62 -2.21
CA ALA A 208 -26.10 -4.43 -2.31
C ALA A 208 -25.72 -3.28 -1.36
N ASN A 209 -24.95 -3.62 -0.33
CA ASN A 209 -24.57 -2.72 0.75
C ASN A 209 -23.26 -1.96 0.42
N GLY A 210 -22.68 -2.23 -0.75
CA GLY A 210 -21.51 -1.60 -1.31
C GLY A 210 -20.81 -2.52 -2.31
N PHE A 211 -20.06 -1.92 -3.20
CA PHE A 211 -19.31 -2.58 -4.26
C PHE A 211 -18.04 -1.78 -4.51
N ASP A 212 -16.92 -2.44 -4.56
CA ASP A 212 -15.65 -1.78 -4.83
C ASP A 212 -14.69 -2.72 -5.57
N ILE A 213 -13.74 -2.15 -6.31
CA ILE A 213 -12.75 -2.86 -7.09
C ILE A 213 -11.36 -2.48 -6.59
N ALA A 214 -10.66 -3.45 -6.01
CA ALA A 214 -9.31 -3.28 -5.52
C ALA A 214 -8.33 -2.90 -6.64
N GLN A 215 -7.17 -2.39 -6.29
CA GLN A 215 -6.15 -1.95 -7.26
C GLN A 215 -5.64 -3.06 -8.17
N ASP A 216 -5.66 -4.31 -7.72
CA ASP A 216 -5.31 -5.50 -8.50
C ASP A 216 -6.41 -5.95 -9.48
N GLY A 217 -7.54 -5.23 -9.49
CA GLY A 217 -8.72 -5.53 -10.33
C GLY A 217 -9.69 -6.52 -9.70
N THR A 218 -9.43 -7.04 -8.49
CA THR A 218 -10.37 -7.92 -7.78
C THR A 218 -11.59 -7.12 -7.33
N ALA A 219 -12.78 -7.53 -7.76
CA ALA A 219 -14.02 -6.85 -7.43
C ALA A 219 -14.72 -7.53 -6.23
N PHE A 220 -15.11 -6.74 -5.25
CA PHE A 220 -15.79 -7.19 -4.04
C PHE A 220 -17.15 -6.51 -3.87
N ALA A 221 -18.14 -7.29 -3.46
CA ALA A 221 -19.46 -6.76 -3.10
C ALA A 221 -19.89 -7.26 -1.72
N ALA A 222 -20.34 -6.33 -0.89
CA ALA A 222 -21.04 -6.63 0.36
C ALA A 222 -22.54 -6.80 0.04
N LEU A 223 -23.04 -8.03 0.08
CA LEU A 223 -24.42 -8.37 -0.28
C LEU A 223 -25.18 -8.94 0.93
N THR A 224 -26.41 -8.51 1.12
CA THR A 224 -27.31 -9.15 2.09
C THR A 224 -28.15 -10.21 1.37
N ILE A 225 -27.99 -11.47 1.77
CA ILE A 225 -28.70 -12.61 1.20
C ILE A 225 -29.35 -13.39 2.34
N ASN A 226 -30.67 -13.57 2.31
CA ASN A 226 -31.44 -14.20 3.38
C ASN A 226 -31.17 -13.60 4.76
N ASN A 227 -31.15 -12.27 4.84
CA ASN A 227 -30.85 -11.47 6.05
C ASN A 227 -29.44 -11.68 6.63
N THR A 228 -28.52 -12.22 5.84
CA THR A 228 -27.11 -12.40 6.24
C THR A 228 -26.23 -11.55 5.36
N LEU A 229 -25.42 -10.68 5.99
CA LEU A 229 -24.43 -9.85 5.30
C LEU A 229 -23.20 -10.70 4.96
N ARG A 230 -22.81 -10.68 3.69
CA ARG A 230 -21.73 -11.52 3.17
C ARG A 230 -20.87 -10.75 2.19
N LEU A 231 -19.58 -11.10 2.15
CA LEU A 231 -18.64 -10.64 1.14
C LEU A 231 -18.59 -11.64 -0.02
N TYR A 232 -18.67 -11.09 -1.24
CA TYR A 232 -18.54 -11.86 -2.49
C TYR A 232 -17.46 -11.24 -3.36
N ARG A 233 -16.74 -12.10 -4.10
CA ARG A 233 -15.99 -11.67 -5.29
C ARG A 233 -16.94 -11.68 -6.48
N ILE A 234 -16.82 -10.64 -7.33
CA ILE A 234 -17.63 -10.50 -8.54
C ILE A 234 -16.73 -10.66 -9.75
N ASP A 235 -17.07 -11.60 -10.62
CA ASP A 235 -16.41 -11.73 -11.92
C ASP A 235 -16.92 -10.61 -12.86
N LEU A 236 -16.05 -9.67 -13.18
CA LEU A 236 -16.40 -8.52 -14.02
C LEU A 236 -16.70 -8.88 -15.48
N THR A 237 -16.40 -10.11 -15.92
CA THR A 237 -16.67 -10.58 -17.29
C THR A 237 -18.00 -11.31 -17.42
N THR A 238 -18.46 -11.94 -16.35
CA THR A 238 -19.68 -12.77 -16.36
C THR A 238 -20.77 -12.27 -15.41
N GLY A 239 -20.43 -11.41 -14.46
CA GLY A 239 -21.31 -10.98 -13.38
C GLY A 239 -21.43 -11.96 -12.22
N ALA A 240 -20.86 -13.15 -12.33
CA ALA A 240 -21.01 -14.21 -11.33
C ALA A 240 -20.42 -13.82 -9.97
N ALA A 241 -21.18 -14.06 -8.88
CA ALA A 241 -20.75 -13.80 -7.52
C ALA A 241 -20.27 -15.09 -6.84
N SER A 242 -19.05 -15.07 -6.32
CA SER A 242 -18.44 -16.17 -5.55
C SER A 242 -18.33 -15.77 -4.08
N LEU A 243 -18.90 -16.57 -3.19
CA LEU A 243 -18.89 -16.32 -1.74
C LEU A 243 -17.47 -16.37 -1.19
N VAL A 244 -17.06 -15.33 -0.47
CA VAL A 244 -15.85 -15.32 0.36
C VAL A 244 -16.20 -15.76 1.78
N GLY A 245 -17.15 -15.09 2.42
CA GLY A 245 -17.57 -15.41 3.79
C GLY A 245 -18.62 -14.45 4.33
N ASN A 246 -19.04 -14.65 5.56
CA ASN A 246 -19.87 -13.67 6.27
C ASN A 246 -18.99 -12.49 6.70
N ILE A 247 -19.53 -11.28 6.65
CA ILE A 247 -18.90 -10.12 7.27
C ILE A 247 -19.28 -10.13 8.75
N GLY A 248 -18.29 -10.35 9.62
CA GLY A 248 -18.52 -10.67 11.02
C GLY A 248 -19.32 -11.97 11.19
N ASP A 249 -20.31 -11.92 12.05
CA ASP A 249 -21.28 -13.01 12.21
C ASP A 249 -22.41 -13.00 11.17
N GLY A 250 -22.41 -12.01 10.27
CA GLY A 250 -23.43 -11.80 9.25
C GLY A 250 -24.68 -11.05 9.71
N SER A 251 -24.76 -10.62 10.97
CA SER A 251 -25.93 -9.93 11.53
C SER A 251 -25.91 -8.41 11.28
N LEU A 252 -24.78 -7.86 10.87
CA LEU A 252 -24.61 -6.42 10.64
C LEU A 252 -25.39 -5.97 9.40
N THR A 253 -25.74 -4.68 9.39
CA THR A 253 -26.27 -4.01 8.19
C THR A 253 -25.33 -2.84 7.86
N LEU A 254 -24.80 -2.82 6.63
CA LEU A 254 -23.95 -1.75 6.14
C LEU A 254 -24.73 -0.79 5.24
N ASN A 255 -24.32 0.48 5.26
CA ASN A 255 -24.72 1.52 4.32
C ASN A 255 -23.61 1.90 3.33
N GLY A 256 -22.38 1.45 3.56
CA GLY A 256 -21.24 1.71 2.70
C GLY A 256 -20.15 0.67 2.92
N PHE A 257 -19.41 0.38 1.86
CA PHE A 257 -18.29 -0.55 1.85
C PHE A 257 -17.25 -0.03 0.87
N ALA A 258 -15.99 -0.06 1.28
CA ALA A 258 -14.85 0.30 0.46
C ALA A 258 -13.67 -0.62 0.77
N VAL A 259 -12.94 -1.00 -0.26
CA VAL A 259 -11.66 -1.70 -0.15
C VAL A 259 -10.57 -0.66 0.00
N ALA A 260 -9.68 -0.84 0.97
CA ALA A 260 -8.58 0.09 1.15
C ALA A 260 -7.70 0.08 -0.11
N LEU A 261 -7.29 1.27 -0.52
CA LEU A 261 -6.21 1.38 -1.49
C LEU A 261 -4.93 0.82 -0.85
N ALA A 262 -4.03 0.28 -1.60
CA ALA A 262 -2.80 -0.35 -1.08
C ALA A 262 -1.99 0.56 -0.12
N ASN A 263 -2.31 1.86 -0.05
CA ASN A 263 -1.65 2.86 0.77
C ASN A 263 -2.55 3.59 1.79
N THR A 264 -3.72 3.05 2.20
CA THR A 264 -4.72 3.81 2.99
C THR A 264 -4.81 3.48 4.48
N GLN A 265 -3.80 2.91 5.08
CA GLN A 265 -3.74 2.77 6.54
C GLN A 265 -3.18 4.07 7.17
N GLY A 266 -4.10 4.95 7.62
CA GLY A 266 -3.77 6.22 8.30
C GLY A 266 -3.65 7.41 7.34
N GLY A 267 -4.60 8.34 7.40
CA GLY A 267 -4.80 9.51 6.53
C GLY A 267 -3.57 10.35 6.15
N GLY A 268 -2.69 9.79 5.39
CA GLY A 268 -1.55 10.40 4.73
C GLY A 268 -1.15 9.54 3.56
N ASN A 269 -0.54 10.14 2.56
CA ASN A 269 0.04 9.45 1.40
C ASN A 269 1.19 8.56 1.91
N ARG A 270 0.91 7.29 2.27
CA ARG A 270 1.93 6.42 2.88
C ARG A 270 2.95 5.98 1.85
N ILE A 271 4.19 6.09 2.22
CA ILE A 271 5.29 5.40 1.56
C ILE A 271 5.04 3.88 1.66
N LYS A 272 5.17 3.19 0.53
CA LYS A 272 5.04 1.73 0.46
C LYS A 272 5.93 1.06 1.50
N THR A 273 5.43 -0.02 2.09
CA THR A 273 6.24 -0.92 2.91
C THR A 273 7.44 -1.38 2.09
N VAL A 274 8.61 -1.08 2.56
CA VAL A 274 9.84 -1.50 1.90
C VAL A 274 10.15 -2.94 2.28
N LEU A 275 10.70 -3.72 1.34
CA LEU A 275 10.99 -5.15 1.48
C LEU A 275 9.73 -6.04 1.54
N ASP A 276 8.66 -5.63 0.89
CA ASP A 276 7.51 -6.47 0.61
C ASP A 276 7.69 -7.14 -0.76
N TYR A 277 8.24 -8.36 -0.77
CA TYR A 277 8.53 -9.10 -2.02
C TYR A 277 7.34 -9.93 -2.51
N ASP A 278 6.33 -10.14 -1.68
CA ASP A 278 5.16 -10.93 -2.05
C ASP A 278 3.87 -10.12 -2.19
N GLY A 279 3.89 -8.82 -1.84
CA GLY A 279 2.82 -7.87 -2.09
C GLY A 279 1.71 -7.92 -1.04
N ASP A 280 1.99 -8.42 0.17
CA ASP A 280 1.01 -8.53 1.25
C ASP A 280 1.01 -7.32 2.20
N MET A 281 1.79 -6.28 1.87
CA MET A 281 1.98 -5.03 2.61
C MET A 281 2.70 -5.21 3.96
N ARG A 282 3.42 -6.31 4.12
CA ARG A 282 4.29 -6.55 5.27
C ARG A 282 5.73 -6.63 4.82
N THR A 283 6.62 -6.24 5.72
CA THR A 283 8.04 -6.47 5.51
C THR A 283 8.35 -7.97 5.54
N ASP A 284 8.92 -8.49 4.47
CA ASP A 284 9.42 -9.86 4.39
C ASP A 284 10.80 -9.95 5.05
N PRO A 285 11.00 -10.85 6.03
CA PRO A 285 12.34 -11.09 6.55
C PRO A 285 13.30 -11.52 5.43
N ALA A 286 14.28 -10.68 5.13
CA ALA A 286 15.22 -10.90 4.04
C ALA A 286 16.65 -10.77 4.50
N VAL A 287 17.49 -11.69 4.05
CA VAL A 287 18.95 -11.68 4.30
C VAL A 287 19.72 -11.87 3.00
N PHE A 288 20.90 -11.28 2.93
CA PHE A 288 21.83 -11.44 1.83
C PHE A 288 23.07 -12.19 2.28
N ARG A 289 23.44 -13.24 1.54
CA ARG A 289 24.65 -14.02 1.76
C ARG A 289 25.72 -13.59 0.78
N THR A 290 26.72 -12.87 1.25
CA THR A 290 27.80 -12.32 0.42
C THR A 290 28.65 -13.41 -0.23
N ALA A 291 28.88 -14.53 0.46
CA ALA A 291 29.70 -15.63 -0.06
C ALA A 291 29.15 -16.28 -1.33
N THR A 292 27.83 -16.21 -1.55
CA THR A 292 27.13 -16.81 -2.71
C THR A 292 26.34 -15.79 -3.52
N ASN A 293 26.36 -14.51 -3.17
CA ASN A 293 25.54 -13.45 -3.76
C ASN A 293 24.07 -13.83 -3.86
N THR A 294 23.51 -14.31 -2.76
CA THR A 294 22.17 -14.88 -2.76
C THR A 294 21.29 -14.12 -1.79
N PHE A 295 20.16 -13.64 -2.29
CA PHE A 295 19.05 -13.17 -1.49
C PHE A 295 18.26 -14.37 -0.98
N PHE A 296 18.03 -14.42 0.31
CA PHE A 296 17.10 -15.33 0.97
C PHE A 296 15.98 -14.47 1.56
N ILE A 297 14.76 -14.67 1.09
CA ILE A 297 13.59 -13.87 1.46
C ILE A 297 12.51 -14.83 1.96
N ARG A 298 11.97 -14.58 3.13
CA ARG A 298 10.85 -15.34 3.69
C ARG A 298 9.57 -14.54 3.52
N ARG A 299 8.68 -15.03 2.66
CA ARG A 299 7.39 -14.39 2.45
C ARG A 299 6.60 -14.34 3.75
N SER A 300 6.12 -13.15 4.10
CA SER A 300 5.30 -12.90 5.29
C SER A 300 3.93 -13.56 5.20
N SER A 301 3.33 -13.57 3.99
CA SER A 301 1.99 -14.11 3.76
C SER A 301 1.85 -15.61 4.04
N ASN A 302 2.88 -16.40 3.77
CA ASN A 302 2.77 -17.87 3.82
C ASN A 302 4.01 -18.61 4.34
N GLY A 303 5.07 -17.88 4.69
CA GLY A 303 6.31 -18.41 5.24
C GLY A 303 7.19 -19.17 4.23
N THR A 304 6.86 -19.20 2.94
CA THR A 304 7.70 -19.82 1.91
C THR A 304 8.90 -18.93 1.59
N SER A 305 9.96 -19.52 1.01
CA SER A 305 11.20 -18.80 0.73
C SER A 305 11.37 -18.52 -0.76
N ILE A 306 11.85 -17.30 -1.07
CA ILE A 306 12.50 -16.97 -2.33
C ILE A 306 14.00 -17.10 -2.08
N ILE A 307 14.72 -17.86 -2.91
CA ILE A 307 16.18 -18.01 -2.87
C ILE A 307 16.69 -17.62 -4.25
N GLN A 308 17.27 -16.42 -4.34
CA GLN A 308 17.66 -15.82 -5.62
C GLN A 308 19.13 -15.42 -5.61
N PRO A 309 20.01 -16.16 -6.30
CA PRO A 309 21.35 -15.66 -6.63
C PRO A 309 21.24 -14.44 -7.54
N PHE A 310 21.79 -13.30 -7.11
CA PHE A 310 21.76 -12.07 -7.89
C PHE A 310 22.86 -11.11 -7.45
N GLY A 311 23.60 -10.56 -8.41
CA GLY A 311 24.71 -9.65 -8.14
C GLY A 311 26.09 -10.30 -8.25
N ILE A 312 27.15 -9.51 -7.97
CA ILE A 312 28.55 -9.92 -7.97
C ILE A 312 29.18 -9.53 -6.63
N ALA A 313 29.84 -10.50 -5.98
CA ALA A 313 30.50 -10.32 -4.69
C ALA A 313 31.52 -9.18 -4.69
N GLY A 314 31.47 -8.36 -3.64
CA GLY A 314 32.44 -7.30 -3.39
C GLY A 314 32.34 -6.10 -4.34
N THR A 315 31.38 -6.10 -5.27
CA THR A 315 31.15 -4.98 -6.20
C THR A 315 29.73 -4.46 -6.23
N ASP A 316 28.77 -5.25 -5.75
CA ASP A 316 27.36 -4.91 -5.84
C ASP A 316 26.79 -4.57 -4.45
N ILE A 317 26.09 -3.45 -4.35
CA ILE A 317 25.35 -2.97 -3.16
C ILE A 317 23.88 -3.30 -3.38
N GLN A 318 23.19 -3.84 -2.36
CA GLN A 318 21.76 -4.13 -2.43
C GLN A 318 20.95 -2.84 -2.45
N VAL A 319 20.03 -2.72 -3.40
CA VAL A 319 19.16 -1.56 -3.58
C VAL A 319 17.73 -2.00 -3.89
N PRO A 320 17.12 -2.83 -3.02
CA PRO A 320 15.77 -3.31 -3.25
C PRO A 320 14.76 -2.18 -3.31
N GLY A 321 13.72 -2.33 -4.14
CA GLY A 321 12.65 -1.35 -4.29
C GLY A 321 11.67 -1.82 -5.36
N ASP A 322 10.50 -1.22 -5.44
CA ASP A 322 9.54 -1.49 -6.52
C ASP A 322 9.83 -0.58 -7.71
N TYR A 323 10.64 -1.05 -8.66
CA TYR A 323 11.04 -0.27 -9.85
C TYR A 323 10.08 -0.44 -11.03
N ASP A 324 9.23 -1.45 -11.02
CA ASP A 324 8.32 -1.73 -12.13
C ASP A 324 6.86 -1.38 -11.81
N GLY A 325 6.53 -1.09 -10.55
CA GLY A 325 5.25 -0.55 -10.10
C GLY A 325 4.17 -1.61 -9.89
N ASP A 326 4.58 -2.86 -9.61
CA ASP A 326 3.64 -3.96 -9.36
C ASP A 326 3.28 -4.13 -7.87
N ASN A 327 3.71 -3.18 -7.01
CA ASN A 327 3.58 -3.17 -5.56
C ASN A 327 4.35 -4.28 -4.82
N ARG A 328 5.37 -4.86 -5.47
CA ARG A 328 6.30 -5.79 -4.87
C ARG A 328 7.71 -5.24 -4.94
N THR A 329 8.51 -5.58 -3.96
CA THR A 329 9.93 -5.25 -3.98
C THR A 329 10.66 -6.08 -5.03
N ASP A 330 11.34 -5.42 -5.96
CA ASP A 330 12.28 -6.03 -6.89
C ASP A 330 13.60 -6.33 -6.20
N ILE A 331 14.22 -7.44 -6.57
CA ILE A 331 15.61 -7.73 -6.17
C ILE A 331 16.53 -6.89 -7.05
N ALA A 332 17.26 -5.96 -6.46
CA ALA A 332 18.11 -5.06 -7.19
C ALA A 332 19.47 -4.84 -6.54
N VAL A 333 20.48 -4.55 -7.37
CA VAL A 333 21.83 -4.21 -6.94
C VAL A 333 22.38 -3.04 -7.75
N PHE A 334 23.17 -2.19 -7.09
CA PHE A 334 24.00 -1.17 -7.72
C PHE A 334 25.43 -1.65 -7.82
N ARG A 335 26.02 -1.61 -9.00
CA ARG A 335 27.39 -2.10 -9.24
C ARG A 335 28.41 -0.99 -9.17
N THR A 336 29.28 -1.03 -8.18
CA THR A 336 30.30 -0.02 -7.90
C THR A 336 31.42 0.03 -8.95
N THR A 337 31.55 -0.96 -9.83
CA THR A 337 32.57 -0.96 -10.89
C THR A 337 32.16 -0.17 -12.13
N ASN A 338 30.86 0.07 -12.35
CA ASN A 338 30.38 0.70 -13.59
C ASN A 338 29.19 1.67 -13.41
N GLY A 339 28.63 1.81 -12.19
CA GLY A 339 27.51 2.70 -11.91
C GLY A 339 26.16 2.25 -12.50
N PHE A 340 25.99 0.92 -12.69
CA PHE A 340 24.74 0.36 -13.18
C PHE A 340 23.87 -0.15 -12.04
N PHE A 341 22.57 0.12 -12.16
CA PHE A 341 21.51 -0.60 -11.46
C PHE A 341 21.16 -1.85 -12.27
N TYR A 342 21.15 -3.00 -11.62
CA TYR A 342 20.63 -4.26 -12.16
C TYR A 342 19.42 -4.64 -11.32
N ILE A 343 18.24 -4.81 -11.96
CA ILE A 343 16.94 -4.95 -11.31
C ILE A 343 16.29 -6.21 -11.87
N LEU A 344 16.05 -7.20 -11.03
CA LEU A 344 15.24 -8.37 -11.36
C LEU A 344 13.78 -8.04 -11.05
N GLN A 345 13.04 -7.67 -12.09
CA GLN A 345 11.65 -7.22 -11.99
C GLN A 345 10.73 -8.34 -11.47
N SER A 346 9.97 -8.06 -10.41
CA SER A 346 9.08 -9.01 -9.75
C SER A 346 7.89 -9.40 -10.63
N SER A 347 7.34 -8.46 -11.42
CA SER A 347 6.20 -8.68 -12.30
C SER A 347 6.49 -9.61 -13.48
N THR A 348 7.72 -9.58 -14.02
CA THR A 348 8.08 -10.27 -15.26
C THR A 348 9.17 -11.33 -15.09
N GLY A 349 9.93 -11.29 -13.99
CA GLY A 349 11.12 -12.11 -13.80
C GLY A 349 12.27 -11.76 -14.75
N THR A 350 12.22 -10.62 -15.44
CA THR A 350 13.27 -10.17 -16.38
C THR A 350 14.23 -9.20 -15.71
N ILE A 351 15.47 -9.16 -16.21
CA ILE A 351 16.49 -8.23 -15.70
C ILE A 351 16.45 -6.95 -16.53
N ARG A 352 16.18 -5.82 -15.86
CA ARG A 352 16.42 -4.47 -16.36
C ARG A 352 17.78 -4.02 -15.88
N SER A 353 18.61 -3.44 -16.74
CA SER A 353 19.87 -2.82 -16.36
C SER A 353 19.93 -1.40 -16.90
N GLU A 354 20.39 -0.47 -16.05
CA GLU A 354 20.45 0.94 -16.39
C GLU A 354 21.62 1.62 -15.72
N GLN A 355 22.42 2.36 -16.48
CA GLN A 355 23.51 3.16 -15.96
C GLN A 355 22.98 4.48 -15.41
N PHE A 356 23.14 4.68 -14.10
CA PHE A 356 22.82 5.94 -13.45
C PHE A 356 23.77 6.16 -12.27
N GLY A 357 24.66 7.13 -12.42
CA GLY A 357 25.73 7.41 -11.46
C GLY A 357 27.11 6.89 -11.91
N PHE A 358 28.08 7.05 -11.04
CA PHE A 358 29.42 6.49 -11.15
C PHE A 358 29.61 5.40 -10.10
N GLY A 359 30.58 4.52 -10.30
CA GLY A 359 30.85 3.45 -9.35
C GLY A 359 31.29 3.91 -7.96
N THR A 360 31.66 5.17 -7.81
CA THR A 360 32.01 5.82 -6.52
C THR A 360 30.84 6.47 -5.81
N ASP A 361 29.67 6.53 -6.46
CA ASP A 361 28.48 7.13 -5.88
C ASP A 361 27.83 6.12 -4.91
N GLU A 362 27.13 6.65 -3.92
CA GLU A 362 26.36 5.88 -2.94
C GLU A 362 24.89 5.81 -3.42
N PRO A 363 24.31 4.62 -3.63
CA PRO A 363 22.93 4.50 -4.08
C PRO A 363 21.95 4.84 -2.95
N VAL A 364 20.93 5.64 -3.29
CA VAL A 364 19.85 6.10 -2.38
C VAL A 364 18.47 5.99 -3.04
N ALA A 365 18.27 4.94 -3.80
CA ALA A 365 17.05 4.73 -4.57
C ALA A 365 15.79 4.67 -3.68
N ARG A 366 14.82 5.54 -3.94
CA ARG A 366 13.52 5.67 -3.27
C ARG A 366 12.52 6.31 -4.25
N ASP A 367 11.26 6.40 -3.85
CA ASP A 367 10.23 7.14 -4.60
C ASP A 367 10.28 8.64 -4.23
N TYR A 368 10.99 9.44 -5.03
CA TYR A 368 11.15 10.88 -4.83
C TYR A 368 10.12 11.71 -5.61
N ASP A 369 9.38 11.13 -6.54
CA ASP A 369 8.37 11.83 -7.33
C ASP A 369 6.93 11.44 -7.00
N GLY A 370 6.73 10.40 -6.16
CA GLY A 370 5.44 10.01 -5.61
C GLY A 370 4.56 9.22 -6.59
N ASP A 371 5.16 8.57 -7.59
CA ASP A 371 4.41 7.77 -8.57
C ASP A 371 4.21 6.31 -8.11
N GLY A 372 4.71 5.97 -6.92
CA GLY A 372 4.64 4.66 -6.34
C GLY A 372 5.71 3.70 -6.85
N ARG A 373 6.68 4.15 -7.64
CA ARG A 373 7.84 3.39 -8.10
C ARG A 373 9.12 3.92 -7.50
N THR A 374 10.08 3.06 -7.35
CA THR A 374 11.42 3.47 -6.91
C THR A 374 12.16 4.16 -8.05
N ASP A 375 12.62 5.40 -7.78
CA ASP A 375 13.48 6.18 -8.66
C ASP A 375 14.93 5.68 -8.58
N LEU A 376 15.68 5.82 -9.68
CA LEU A 376 17.12 5.63 -9.63
C LEU A 376 17.74 6.88 -9.01
N ALA A 377 18.40 6.71 -7.87
CA ALA A 377 19.03 7.82 -7.18
C ALA A 377 20.38 7.44 -6.59
N VAL A 378 21.32 8.39 -6.66
CA VAL A 378 22.64 8.27 -6.07
C VAL A 378 23.05 9.58 -5.41
N VAL A 379 23.87 9.51 -4.38
CA VAL A 379 24.57 10.68 -3.83
C VAL A 379 26.05 10.60 -4.15
N ARG A 380 26.63 11.76 -4.40
CA ARG A 380 28.06 11.95 -4.68
C ARG A 380 28.68 12.88 -3.68
N ARG A 381 29.77 12.39 -3.05
CA ARG A 381 30.57 13.16 -2.11
C ARG A 381 31.71 13.85 -2.86
N GLN A 382 31.65 15.18 -2.99
CA GLN A 382 32.63 15.95 -3.78
C GLN A 382 32.87 17.33 -3.19
N ASN A 383 34.14 17.72 -3.03
CA ASN A 383 34.56 19.05 -2.58
C ASN A 383 33.93 19.51 -1.24
N GLY A 384 33.80 18.58 -0.27
CA GLY A 384 33.21 18.86 1.05
C GLY A 384 31.68 18.93 1.04
N GLN A 385 31.04 18.58 -0.07
CA GLN A 385 29.59 18.68 -0.25
C GLN A 385 28.99 17.36 -0.73
N LEU A 386 27.69 17.19 -0.49
CA LEU A 386 26.88 16.07 -0.94
C LEU A 386 25.95 16.53 -2.06
N PHE A 387 26.00 15.83 -3.18
CA PHE A 387 25.14 16.06 -4.35
C PHE A 387 24.23 14.87 -4.56
N TRP A 388 22.94 15.13 -4.66
CA TRP A 388 21.89 14.16 -4.95
C TRP A 388 21.58 14.18 -6.45
N TYR A 389 21.58 13.04 -7.07
CA TYR A 389 21.20 12.85 -8.47
C TYR A 389 20.06 11.85 -8.52
N ILE A 390 18.93 12.24 -9.11
CA ILE A 390 17.68 11.48 -9.12
C ILE A 390 17.16 11.44 -10.55
N LEU A 391 16.77 10.25 -11.00
CA LEU A 391 16.11 10.01 -12.27
C LEU A 391 14.71 9.50 -11.99
N ASN A 392 13.72 10.39 -12.10
CA ASN A 392 12.33 10.11 -11.80
C ASN A 392 11.78 8.97 -12.65
N SER A 393 11.07 8.04 -12.03
CA SER A 393 10.48 6.86 -12.68
C SER A 393 9.30 7.22 -13.58
N SER A 394 8.45 8.18 -13.16
CA SER A 394 7.22 8.57 -13.85
C SER A 394 7.43 9.14 -15.25
N ASN A 395 8.48 9.95 -15.44
CA ASN A 395 8.67 10.72 -16.67
C ASN A 395 10.11 10.79 -17.17
N ARG A 396 11.03 10.09 -16.49
CA ARG A 396 12.47 10.06 -16.81
C ARG A 396 13.15 11.42 -16.69
N SER A 397 12.57 12.38 -15.95
CA SER A 397 13.23 13.66 -15.71
C SER A 397 14.40 13.49 -14.73
N PHE A 398 15.48 14.17 -15.04
CA PHE A 398 16.68 14.21 -14.20
C PHE A 398 16.64 15.41 -13.26
N ARG A 399 16.96 15.18 -11.99
CA ARG A 399 17.12 16.20 -10.96
C ARG A 399 18.49 16.08 -10.30
N GLY A 400 19.23 17.18 -10.20
CA GLY A 400 20.51 17.24 -9.48
C GLY A 400 20.47 18.37 -8.46
N GLU A 401 20.73 18.06 -7.19
CA GLU A 401 20.68 19.04 -6.09
C GLU A 401 21.85 18.87 -5.13
N GLN A 402 22.40 20.00 -4.68
CA GLN A 402 23.35 20.03 -3.58
C GLN A 402 22.58 20.13 -2.27
N PHE A 403 22.71 19.12 -1.41
CA PHE A 403 22.13 19.12 -0.07
C PHE A 403 22.94 18.22 0.87
N GLY A 404 23.55 18.83 1.88
CA GLY A 404 24.41 18.18 2.86
C GLY A 404 25.91 18.42 2.62
N LEU A 405 26.71 17.92 3.56
CA LEU A 405 28.16 17.89 3.50
C LEU A 405 28.63 16.45 3.19
N ASP A 406 29.85 16.29 2.68
CA ASP A 406 30.41 14.97 2.36
C ASP A 406 30.64 14.06 3.58
N THR A 407 30.58 14.63 4.80
CA THR A 407 30.66 13.90 6.07
C THR A 407 29.31 13.50 6.65
N ASP A 408 28.22 13.96 6.05
CA ASP A 408 26.87 13.66 6.54
C ASP A 408 26.46 12.23 6.20
N VAL A 409 25.65 11.62 7.06
CA VAL A 409 24.98 10.34 6.80
C VAL A 409 23.67 10.63 6.07
N VAL A 410 23.40 9.92 4.97
CA VAL A 410 22.13 10.09 4.24
C VAL A 410 20.98 9.47 5.04
N ALA A 411 19.84 10.14 5.07
CA ALA A 411 18.68 9.73 5.86
C ALA A 411 17.35 10.05 5.14
N PRO A 412 17.19 9.66 3.84
CA PRO A 412 15.97 9.99 3.11
C PRO A 412 14.73 9.38 3.80
N GLY A 413 13.63 10.12 3.81
CA GLY A 413 12.35 9.74 4.44
C GLY A 413 11.27 10.73 4.03
N ASP A 414 10.02 10.39 4.19
CA ASP A 414 8.90 11.32 4.01
C ASP A 414 8.61 12.03 5.34
N TYR A 415 9.32 13.12 5.62
CA TYR A 415 9.18 13.87 6.88
C TYR A 415 8.07 14.92 6.83
N ASP A 416 7.51 15.22 5.65
CA ASP A 416 6.40 16.17 5.54
C ASP A 416 5.05 15.50 5.27
N GLY A 417 5.03 14.19 4.94
CA GLY A 417 3.82 13.38 4.80
C GLY A 417 3.13 13.56 3.45
N ASP A 418 3.88 13.96 2.41
CA ASP A 418 3.32 14.18 1.07
C ASP A 418 3.39 12.94 0.16
N GLY A 419 3.94 11.81 0.68
CA GLY A 419 4.10 10.53 -0.01
C GLY A 419 5.30 10.44 -0.92
N ARG A 420 6.22 11.38 -0.81
CA ARG A 420 7.49 11.41 -1.52
C ARG A 420 8.62 11.38 -0.52
N PHE A 421 9.72 10.77 -0.92
CA PHE A 421 10.91 10.87 -0.09
C PHE A 421 11.54 12.27 -0.17
N ASP A 422 11.84 12.82 1.01
CA ASP A 422 12.59 14.05 1.18
C ASP A 422 14.08 13.80 1.09
N LEU A 423 14.84 14.81 0.66
CA LEU A 423 16.30 14.78 0.83
C LEU A 423 16.62 15.07 2.30
N ALA A 424 17.26 14.12 2.96
CA ALA A 424 17.62 14.30 4.36
C ALA A 424 19.01 13.76 4.67
N VAL A 425 19.68 14.42 5.60
CA VAL A 425 21.00 14.03 6.09
C VAL A 425 21.10 14.18 7.60
N PHE A 426 21.91 13.33 8.21
CA PHE A 426 22.23 13.41 9.64
C PHE A 426 23.69 13.83 9.80
N ARG A 427 23.94 14.86 10.59
CA ARG A 427 25.25 15.47 10.82
C ARG A 427 25.66 15.39 12.27
N THR A 428 26.91 15.04 12.51
CA THR A 428 27.54 15.17 13.82
C THR A 428 28.03 16.60 14.01
N LEU A 429 27.49 17.28 15.04
CA LEU A 429 27.93 18.64 15.41
C LEU A 429 29.20 18.63 16.27
N PRO A 430 29.98 19.73 16.30
CA PRO A 430 31.01 19.93 17.30
C PRO A 430 30.41 19.77 18.69
N GLY A 431 30.94 18.84 19.49
CA GLY A 431 30.38 18.46 20.80
C GLY A 431 29.63 17.12 20.81
N GLY A 432 29.56 16.44 19.65
CA GLY A 432 29.07 15.07 19.56
C GLY A 432 27.54 14.91 19.49
N GLN A 433 26.82 16.01 19.33
CA GLN A 433 25.35 15.97 19.14
C GLN A 433 25.01 15.67 17.68
N GLY A 434 23.88 14.99 17.45
CA GLY A 434 23.32 14.72 16.14
C GLY A 434 22.27 15.76 15.72
N ILE A 435 22.21 16.07 14.44
CA ILE A 435 21.18 16.93 13.86
C ILE A 435 20.75 16.39 12.49
N PHE A 436 19.46 16.28 12.27
CA PHE A 436 18.86 16.01 10.98
C PHE A 436 18.64 17.33 10.23
N PHE A 437 19.04 17.39 8.97
CA PHE A 437 18.63 18.42 8.02
C PHE A 437 17.73 17.75 6.98
N VAL A 438 16.59 18.38 6.68
CA VAL A 438 15.58 17.87 5.75
C VAL A 438 15.21 18.96 4.76
N ARG A 439 15.21 18.62 3.47
CA ARG A 439 14.61 19.41 2.40
C ARG A 439 13.32 18.74 1.97
N PRO A 440 12.15 19.23 2.43
CA PRO A 440 10.87 18.66 2.12
C PRO A 440 10.56 18.68 0.61
N SER A 441 10.02 17.58 0.10
CA SER A 441 9.61 17.45 -1.30
C SER A 441 8.38 18.28 -1.62
N GLY A 442 7.46 18.44 -0.65
CA GLY A 442 6.29 19.32 -0.73
C GLY A 442 6.60 20.81 -0.65
N GLY A 443 7.86 21.19 -0.40
CA GLY A 443 8.30 22.57 -0.26
C GLY A 443 8.24 23.07 1.18
N GLY A 444 8.27 24.40 1.37
CA GLY A 444 8.23 25.02 2.73
C GLY A 444 9.59 25.36 3.33
N GLY A 445 10.67 25.07 2.62
CA GLY A 445 12.05 25.39 3.03
C GLY A 445 12.72 24.32 3.89
N ASP A 446 14.06 24.35 3.90
CA ASP A 446 14.88 23.39 4.63
C ASP A 446 14.61 23.46 6.14
N ARG A 447 14.55 22.30 6.80
CA ARG A 447 14.32 22.13 8.24
C ARG A 447 15.54 21.54 8.91
N ALA A 448 15.72 21.83 10.21
CA ALA A 448 16.77 21.25 11.01
C ALA A 448 16.17 20.79 12.36
N GLN A 449 16.44 19.54 12.73
CA GLN A 449 16.01 18.94 13.99
C GLN A 449 17.20 18.36 14.73
N GLN A 450 17.58 18.96 15.85
CA GLN A 450 18.60 18.38 16.71
C GLN A 450 18.01 17.17 17.44
N PHE A 451 18.59 15.99 17.22
CA PHE A 451 18.16 14.75 17.85
C PHE A 451 19.26 13.69 17.79
N GLY A 452 19.48 12.98 18.89
CA GLY A 452 20.48 11.94 18.99
C GLY A 452 21.91 12.45 19.26
N LEU A 453 22.85 11.53 19.21
CA LEU A 453 24.29 11.78 19.23
C LEU A 453 24.87 11.44 17.86
N GLY A 454 25.96 12.09 17.49
CA GLY A 454 26.66 11.81 16.23
C GLY A 454 27.23 10.40 16.09
N SER A 455 27.26 9.64 17.16
CA SER A 455 27.64 8.22 17.19
C SER A 455 26.47 7.24 17.11
N ASP A 456 25.24 7.74 17.11
CA ASP A 456 24.05 6.90 17.03
C ASP A 456 23.84 6.43 15.58
N LEU A 457 23.27 5.23 15.39
CA LEU A 457 22.84 4.76 14.08
C LEU A 457 21.53 5.45 13.68
N VAL A 458 21.43 5.86 12.43
CA VAL A 458 20.25 6.54 11.90
C VAL A 458 19.25 5.49 11.40
N VAL A 459 18.01 5.52 11.90
CA VAL A 459 16.98 4.52 11.61
C VAL A 459 15.60 5.19 11.41
N PRO A 460 15.45 6.15 10.50
CA PRO A 460 14.18 6.83 10.31
C PRO A 460 13.10 5.85 9.82
N GLY A 461 11.85 6.15 10.16
CA GLY A 461 10.68 5.39 9.81
C GLY A 461 9.44 6.01 10.45
N ASP A 462 8.27 5.63 10.02
CA ASP A 462 7.00 6.03 10.63
C ASP A 462 6.66 5.06 11.77
N TYR A 463 7.13 5.33 12.99
CA TYR A 463 6.94 4.45 14.16
C TYR A 463 5.64 4.72 14.92
N ASP A 464 4.96 5.82 14.65
CA ASP A 464 3.70 6.17 15.30
C ASP A 464 2.49 6.12 14.37
N GLY A 465 2.70 5.83 13.08
CA GLY A 465 1.65 5.53 12.10
C GLY A 465 0.89 6.76 11.62
N ASP A 466 1.49 7.96 11.68
CA ASP A 466 0.84 9.20 11.25
C ASP A 466 1.06 9.53 9.76
N GLY A 467 1.82 8.68 9.05
CA GLY A 467 2.15 8.84 7.64
C GLY A 467 3.37 9.71 7.38
N ARG A 468 4.11 10.09 8.43
CA ARG A 468 5.38 10.84 8.34
C ARG A 468 6.50 10.03 8.96
N TYR A 469 7.69 10.21 8.45
CA TYR A 469 8.86 9.63 9.08
C TYR A 469 9.22 10.36 10.36
N ASP A 470 9.47 9.58 11.40
CA ASP A 470 10.01 10.02 12.67
C ASP A 470 11.53 10.20 12.60
N PHE A 471 12.08 11.17 13.32
CA PHE A 471 13.52 11.23 13.53
C PHE A 471 13.90 10.15 14.54
N ALA A 472 14.58 9.12 14.09
CA ALA A 472 14.91 7.98 14.93
C ALA A 472 16.38 7.61 14.85
N VAL A 473 16.96 7.25 16.00
CA VAL A 473 18.33 6.82 16.12
C VAL A 473 18.46 5.65 17.09
N VAL A 474 19.49 4.82 16.90
CA VAL A 474 19.82 3.71 17.81
C VAL A 474 21.18 3.96 18.45
N ARG A 475 21.18 4.06 19.77
CA ARG A 475 22.40 4.15 20.56
C ARG A 475 22.93 2.78 20.90
N GLN A 476 24.16 2.55 20.51
CA GLN A 476 24.85 1.29 20.73
C GLN A 476 25.53 1.29 22.11
N GLY A 477 24.99 0.48 23.04
CA GLY A 477 25.60 0.14 24.32
C GLY A 477 25.73 -1.38 24.48
N THR A 478 25.60 -1.89 25.69
CA THR A 478 25.38 -3.34 25.94
C THR A 478 24.05 -3.76 25.31
N PHE A 479 23.05 -2.92 25.45
CA PHE A 479 21.77 -3.00 24.78
C PHE A 479 21.70 -1.94 23.66
N LEU A 480 20.94 -2.22 22.62
CA LEU A 480 20.55 -1.24 21.63
C LEU A 480 19.38 -0.44 22.20
N THR A 481 19.54 0.88 22.27
CA THR A 481 18.47 1.77 22.76
C THR A 481 17.99 2.63 21.60
N TRP A 482 16.74 2.43 21.23
CA TRP A 482 16.04 3.18 20.20
C TRP A 482 15.49 4.46 20.81
N PHE A 483 15.79 5.60 20.18
CA PHE A 483 15.22 6.89 20.48
C PHE A 483 14.47 7.36 19.25
N ILE A 484 13.18 7.67 19.41
CA ILE A 484 12.26 8.03 18.33
C ILE A 484 11.58 9.33 18.72
N LEU A 485 11.77 10.39 17.96
CA LEU A 485 11.03 11.64 18.09
C LEU A 485 9.81 11.57 17.19
N GLN A 486 8.67 11.28 17.79
CA GLN A 486 7.41 11.05 17.09
C GLN A 486 6.91 12.31 16.39
N SER A 487 6.61 12.20 15.09
CA SER A 487 6.20 13.30 14.23
C SER A 487 4.82 13.84 14.57
N SER A 488 3.89 12.97 15.03
CA SER A 488 2.51 13.34 15.34
C SER A 488 2.37 14.28 16.52
N ASN A 489 3.29 14.20 17.51
CA ASN A 489 3.13 14.90 18.79
C ASN A 489 4.41 15.50 19.36
N ASN A 490 5.55 15.33 18.66
CA ASN A 490 6.89 15.78 19.08
C ASN A 490 7.35 15.23 20.44
N THR A 491 6.87 14.04 20.85
CA THR A 491 7.35 13.36 22.05
C THR A 491 8.44 12.35 21.73
N VAL A 492 9.36 12.13 22.68
CA VAL A 492 10.40 11.14 22.53
C VAL A 492 9.97 9.82 23.13
N ARG A 493 9.88 8.77 22.31
CA ARG A 493 9.76 7.38 22.73
C ARG A 493 11.15 6.78 22.84
N SER A 494 11.48 6.11 23.95
CA SER A 494 12.72 5.34 24.05
C SER A 494 12.45 3.88 24.40
N VAL A 495 13.11 2.96 23.69
CA VAL A 495 12.92 1.51 23.87
C VAL A 495 14.28 0.83 23.86
N GLN A 496 14.56 -0.01 24.86
CA GLN A 496 15.70 -0.92 24.83
C GLN A 496 15.28 -2.20 24.12
N PHE A 497 15.83 -2.43 22.92
CA PHE A 497 15.51 -3.61 22.13
C PHE A 497 16.70 -4.02 21.26
N GLY A 498 17.17 -5.23 21.49
CA GLY A 498 18.38 -5.78 20.86
C GLY A 498 19.64 -5.65 21.71
N VAL A 499 20.67 -6.40 21.34
CA VAL A 499 21.98 -6.44 21.99
C VAL A 499 23.07 -6.50 20.91
N LYS A 500 24.28 -6.01 21.19
CA LYS A 500 25.41 -6.22 20.26
C LYS A 500 25.75 -7.71 20.16
N PRO A 501 26.08 -8.24 18.96
CA PRO A 501 26.32 -7.57 17.67
C PRO A 501 25.12 -7.58 16.70
N GLN A 502 23.87 -7.47 17.17
CA GLN A 502 22.69 -7.45 16.31
C GLN A 502 22.68 -6.21 15.42
N PHE A 503 22.18 -6.39 14.19
CA PHE A 503 21.91 -5.32 13.23
C PHE A 503 20.49 -4.79 13.39
N THR A 504 20.27 -3.51 13.12
CA THR A 504 18.92 -2.96 12.98
C THR A 504 18.27 -3.50 11.71
N ALA A 505 16.96 -3.80 11.78
CA ALA A 505 16.21 -4.40 10.69
C ALA A 505 14.74 -3.92 10.72
N GLN A 506 14.55 -2.61 10.98
CA GLN A 506 13.22 -2.01 11.09
C GLN A 506 12.40 -2.18 9.81
N GLY A 507 11.08 -2.32 9.98
CA GLY A 507 10.12 -2.49 8.88
C GLY A 507 8.73 -2.71 9.44
N ASP A 508 7.72 -2.80 8.61
CA ASP A 508 6.35 -3.10 9.01
C ASP A 508 6.10 -4.61 8.87
N TYR A 509 6.41 -5.38 9.91
CA TYR A 509 6.29 -6.85 9.90
C TYR A 509 4.89 -7.35 10.23
N ASP A 510 4.07 -6.54 10.88
CA ASP A 510 2.70 -6.93 11.24
C ASP A 510 1.62 -6.32 10.32
N GLY A 511 2.02 -5.42 9.40
CA GLY A 511 1.15 -4.88 8.37
C GLY A 511 0.16 -3.84 8.89
N ASP A 512 0.46 -3.20 10.04
CA ASP A 512 -0.38 -2.13 10.59
C ASP A 512 -0.07 -0.76 9.99
N GLY A 513 1.00 -0.73 9.14
CA GLY A 513 1.48 0.42 8.42
C GLY A 513 2.36 1.34 9.23
N SER A 514 2.74 0.95 10.44
CA SER A 514 3.75 1.63 11.24
C SER A 514 5.04 0.83 11.22
N THR A 515 6.16 1.51 11.36
CA THR A 515 7.47 0.84 11.42
C THR A 515 7.64 0.12 12.75
N ASP A 516 7.89 -1.18 12.70
CA ASP A 516 8.26 -2.00 13.86
C ASP A 516 9.74 -1.80 14.22
N ILE A 517 10.02 -1.82 15.51
CA ILE A 517 11.38 -1.92 16.00
C ILE A 517 11.86 -3.35 15.80
N ALA A 518 12.92 -3.55 15.01
CA ALA A 518 13.43 -4.89 14.74
C ALA A 518 14.95 -4.96 14.69
N THR A 519 15.48 -6.13 15.07
CA THR A 519 16.90 -6.46 14.96
C THR A 519 17.10 -7.83 14.34
N PHE A 520 18.22 -8.00 13.65
CA PHE A 520 18.70 -9.29 13.16
C PHE A 520 19.92 -9.74 13.96
N ASP A 521 19.88 -10.95 14.50
CA ASP A 521 21.00 -11.57 15.18
C ASP A 521 21.76 -12.53 14.24
N PRO A 522 22.96 -12.17 13.78
CA PRO A 522 23.73 -13.03 12.89
C PRO A 522 24.19 -14.33 13.53
N GLN A 523 24.24 -14.42 14.87
CA GLN A 523 24.66 -15.64 15.54
C GLN A 523 23.58 -16.73 15.51
N SER A 524 22.35 -16.35 15.76
CA SER A 524 21.21 -17.28 15.76
C SER A 524 20.45 -17.35 14.43
N GLY A 525 20.63 -16.35 13.54
CA GLY A 525 19.86 -16.18 12.33
C GLY A 525 18.42 -15.78 12.58
N ASN A 526 18.14 -15.09 13.69
CA ASN A 526 16.80 -14.66 14.06
C ASN A 526 16.60 -13.17 13.79
N PHE A 527 15.44 -12.83 13.23
CA PHE A 527 14.86 -11.51 13.38
C PHE A 527 14.09 -11.46 14.69
N PHE A 528 14.32 -10.42 15.45
CA PHE A 528 13.55 -10.09 16.65
C PHE A 528 12.78 -8.82 16.35
N VAL A 529 11.46 -8.86 16.50
CA VAL A 529 10.53 -7.79 16.16
C VAL A 529 9.71 -7.41 17.38
N LEU A 530 9.64 -6.14 17.67
CA LEU A 530 8.68 -5.56 18.62
C LEU A 530 7.60 -4.85 17.80
N GLN A 531 6.45 -5.49 17.66
CA GLN A 531 5.34 -5.02 16.84
C GLN A 531 4.78 -3.69 17.32
N SER A 532 4.54 -2.77 16.38
CA SER A 532 3.99 -1.42 16.64
C SER A 532 2.54 -1.47 17.11
N SER A 533 1.72 -2.34 16.52
CA SER A 533 0.27 -2.43 16.78
C SER A 533 -0.08 -2.80 18.22
N ASN A 534 0.73 -3.63 18.88
CA ASN A 534 0.36 -4.24 20.15
C ASN A 534 1.53 -4.41 21.14
N ASN A 535 2.76 -3.99 20.76
CA ASN A 535 4.01 -4.20 21.46
C ASN A 535 4.35 -5.69 21.71
N ALA A 536 3.82 -6.61 20.88
CA ALA A 536 4.16 -8.02 21.00
C ALA A 536 5.59 -8.27 20.51
N PHE A 537 6.30 -9.14 21.22
CA PHE A 537 7.59 -9.64 20.80
C PHE A 537 7.42 -10.86 19.90
N VAL A 538 8.00 -10.79 18.69
CA VAL A 538 8.00 -11.88 17.72
C VAL A 538 9.43 -12.24 17.36
N SER A 539 9.74 -13.55 17.28
CA SER A 539 11.02 -14.04 16.79
C SER A 539 10.81 -14.86 15.52
N ILE A 540 11.48 -14.47 14.45
CA ILE A 540 11.40 -15.14 13.15
C ILE A 540 12.78 -15.71 12.82
N ARG A 541 12.92 -17.02 12.82
CA ARG A 541 14.18 -17.67 12.46
C ARG A 541 14.29 -17.73 10.94
N TYR A 542 15.20 -16.90 10.38
CA TYR A 542 15.48 -16.88 8.96
C TYR A 542 16.85 -16.25 8.67
N GLY A 543 17.84 -17.08 8.42
CA GLY A 543 19.21 -16.68 8.21
C GLY A 543 20.21 -17.56 8.95
N ASN A 544 21.47 -17.21 8.86
CA ASN A 544 22.59 -17.82 9.60
C ASN A 544 23.74 -16.82 9.83
N ASN A 545 24.86 -17.27 10.40
CA ASN A 545 25.98 -16.42 10.75
C ASN A 545 26.82 -15.87 9.57
N GLN A 546 26.44 -16.17 8.34
CA GLN A 546 27.05 -15.64 7.11
C GLN A 546 26.17 -14.60 6.41
N ASP A 547 25.02 -14.31 6.99
CA ASP A 547 23.99 -13.49 6.39
C ASP A 547 23.93 -12.11 7.05
N TYR A 548 23.59 -11.11 6.24
CA TYR A 548 23.28 -9.75 6.67
C TYR A 548 21.81 -9.45 6.34
N PRO A 549 21.09 -8.68 7.19
CA PRO A 549 19.74 -8.29 6.85
C PRO A 549 19.77 -7.38 5.63
N VAL A 550 18.85 -7.62 4.70
CA VAL A 550 18.53 -6.64 3.66
C VAL A 550 17.68 -5.58 4.35
N ALA A 551 18.27 -4.43 4.64
CA ALA A 551 17.61 -3.37 5.40
C ALA A 551 17.19 -2.21 4.49
N ASN A 552 16.24 -1.41 4.96
CA ASN A 552 15.80 -0.18 4.30
C ASN A 552 16.88 0.89 4.20
N TYR A 553 17.85 0.80 5.08
CA TYR A 553 19.00 1.69 5.15
C TYR A 553 20.27 0.87 5.18
N ASP A 554 21.25 1.29 4.40
CA ASP A 554 22.60 0.81 4.55
C ASP A 554 23.17 1.44 5.83
N THR A 555 23.12 0.69 6.91
CA THR A 555 23.73 1.03 8.21
C THR A 555 25.09 0.38 8.38
N HIS A 556 25.72 -0.07 7.28
CA HIS A 556 26.98 -0.79 7.27
C HIS A 556 28.20 0.09 7.08
#